data_b96d6e62a30aca68467c8349ad59ed16
#
_entry.id   b96d6e62a30aca68467c8349ad59ed16
#
_cell.length_a   1.000
_cell.length_b   1.000
_cell.length_c   1.000
_cell.angle_alpha   90.00
_cell.angle_beta   90.00
_cell.angle_gamma   90.00
#
_symmetry.space_group_name_H-M   'P 1'
#
loop_
_entity.id
_entity.type
_entity.pdbx_description
1 polymer ?
#
loop_
_entity_poly.entity_id
_entity_poly.type
_entity_poly.pdbx_seq_one_letter_code
_entity_poly.pdbx_strand_id
1 'polypeptide(L)'
;MKFAVCSDLHLEFGPLELKNTENAELLILSGDICVAKDLVFKESTRSENWMAFFEQVSSEFKNVIYIMGNHEHYHGDFAKSYEQLQFALADLPNIHVMEKEFISFGDVTFVAGTLWTDMNKEDPSTLYSIKGYMNDYRIIEDSSEVVNYKSFDEEDKPTFKTRPAKFSPEKSVSEHKAMLKLIDDVCSGMPNEKIVVVGHHAPSKLSTKPQYEDDVMVNGAYRSDLSEFILDRPQIKVWTHGHTHHNFDYMLGSTRIVCNPRGYINYEGQADEFKLQYVEV
;
A
#
# COMPACT_ATOMS: atom_id res chain seq x y z
N MET A 1 5.48 14.09 -17.82
CA MET A 1 6.04 12.73 -17.62
C MET A 1 4.91 11.72 -17.77
N LYS A 2 5.16 10.59 -18.50
CA LYS A 2 4.19 9.48 -18.61
C LYS A 2 4.63 8.33 -17.70
N PHE A 3 3.70 7.77 -16.91
CA PHE A 3 3.92 6.61 -16.09
C PHE A 3 2.75 5.63 -16.14
N ALA A 4 3.02 4.37 -15.83
CA ALA A 4 2.01 3.31 -15.72
C ALA A 4 1.66 3.09 -14.24
N VAL A 5 0.41 2.73 -13.96
CA VAL A 5 -0.10 2.50 -12.61
C VAL A 5 -0.77 1.14 -12.53
N CYS A 6 -0.50 0.41 -11.46
CA CYS A 6 -1.26 -0.75 -11.02
C CYS A 6 -1.14 -0.96 -9.51
N SER A 7 -2.04 -1.76 -8.96
CA SER A 7 -2.09 -2.17 -7.56
C SER A 7 -2.71 -3.56 -7.41
N ASP A 8 -2.70 -4.10 -6.20
CA ASP A 8 -3.44 -5.31 -5.83
C ASP A 8 -3.18 -6.46 -6.82
N LEU A 9 -1.91 -6.67 -7.17
CA LEU A 9 -1.54 -7.71 -8.13
C LEU A 9 -1.62 -9.11 -7.53
N HIS A 10 -1.45 -9.21 -6.22
CA HIS A 10 -1.62 -10.43 -5.43
C HIS A 10 -0.96 -11.65 -6.11
N LEU A 11 0.36 -11.57 -6.30
CA LEU A 11 1.13 -12.64 -6.94
C LEU A 11 1.02 -13.98 -6.21
N GLU A 12 0.57 -13.98 -4.96
CA GLU A 12 0.25 -15.18 -4.19
C GLU A 12 -0.89 -16.01 -4.79
N PHE A 13 -1.77 -15.40 -5.61
CA PHE A 13 -2.89 -16.08 -6.28
C PHE A 13 -2.57 -16.50 -7.71
N GLY A 14 -1.53 -15.96 -8.32
CA GLY A 14 -1.11 -16.37 -9.64
C GLY A 14 -0.14 -15.40 -10.33
N PRO A 15 0.67 -15.90 -11.25
CA PRO A 15 1.68 -15.11 -11.93
C PRO A 15 1.07 -14.01 -12.80
N LEU A 16 1.88 -13.03 -13.11
CA LEU A 16 1.53 -11.92 -14.00
C LEU A 16 2.78 -11.48 -14.76
N GLU A 17 2.61 -11.06 -16.00
CA GLU A 17 3.60 -10.37 -16.80
C GLU A 17 3.03 -9.01 -17.21
N LEU A 18 3.78 -7.93 -17.00
CA LEU A 18 3.39 -6.57 -17.34
C LEU A 18 4.17 -6.09 -18.58
N LYS A 19 3.47 -5.57 -19.58
CA LYS A 19 4.10 -5.03 -20.80
C LYS A 19 3.93 -3.52 -20.86
N ASN A 20 5.02 -2.82 -21.10
CA ASN A 20 5.05 -1.37 -21.28
C ASN A 20 4.64 -0.99 -22.73
N THR A 21 3.36 -1.05 -23.01
CA THR A 21 2.84 -0.86 -24.38
C THR A 21 2.84 0.59 -24.84
N GLU A 22 2.99 1.55 -23.93
CA GLU A 22 2.99 2.99 -24.23
C GLU A 22 4.33 3.70 -23.97
N ASN A 23 5.40 2.95 -23.76
CA ASN A 23 6.73 3.46 -23.47
C ASN A 23 6.75 4.46 -22.29
N ALA A 24 6.06 4.14 -21.20
CA ALA A 24 6.13 4.89 -19.96
C ALA A 24 7.52 4.79 -19.33
N GLU A 25 8.04 5.90 -18.80
CA GLU A 25 9.35 5.90 -18.15
C GLU A 25 9.34 5.24 -16.77
N LEU A 26 8.19 5.27 -16.10
CA LEU A 26 8.01 4.84 -14.72
C LEU A 26 6.81 3.90 -14.60
N LEU A 27 6.94 2.87 -13.76
CA LEU A 27 5.83 2.05 -13.26
C LEU A 27 5.59 2.40 -11.78
N ILE A 28 4.33 2.56 -11.40
CA ILE A 28 3.90 2.69 -10.00
C ILE A 28 3.17 1.40 -9.60
N LEU A 29 3.71 0.72 -8.59
CA LEU A 29 3.12 -0.42 -7.90
C LEU A 29 2.54 0.09 -6.57
N SER A 30 1.23 0.37 -6.55
CA SER A 30 0.53 1.00 -5.42
C SER A 30 0.07 -0.01 -4.35
N GLY A 31 0.96 -0.95 -3.97
CA GLY A 31 0.76 -1.91 -2.88
C GLY A 31 -0.02 -3.17 -3.25
N ASP A 32 0.01 -4.13 -2.33
CA ASP A 32 -0.58 -5.47 -2.44
C ASP A 32 -0.06 -6.24 -3.67
N ILE A 33 1.25 -6.25 -3.82
CA ILE A 33 1.94 -6.95 -4.91
C ILE A 33 2.25 -8.39 -4.49
N CYS A 34 2.89 -8.56 -3.32
CA CYS A 34 3.23 -9.86 -2.76
C CYS A 34 3.48 -9.78 -1.25
N VAL A 35 3.58 -10.92 -0.58
CA VAL A 35 3.92 -11.01 0.85
C VAL A 35 5.43 -10.86 1.06
N ALA A 36 5.86 -9.81 1.74
CA ALA A 36 7.29 -9.43 1.86
C ALA A 36 8.17 -10.55 2.44
N LYS A 37 7.73 -11.21 3.51
CA LYS A 37 8.51 -12.28 4.16
C LYS A 37 8.77 -13.47 3.23
N ASP A 38 7.80 -13.79 2.36
CA ASP A 38 7.91 -14.95 1.46
C ASP A 38 8.89 -14.65 0.30
N LEU A 39 9.09 -13.38 -0.05
CA LEU A 39 10.06 -12.98 -1.06
C LEU A 39 11.52 -13.19 -0.60
N VAL A 40 11.78 -13.05 0.70
CA VAL A 40 13.12 -13.24 1.29
C VAL A 40 13.54 -14.71 1.32
N PHE A 41 12.60 -15.66 1.35
CA PHE A 41 12.90 -17.09 1.36
C PHE A 41 13.23 -17.61 -0.06
N LYS A 42 14.48 -17.40 -0.49
CA LYS A 42 14.98 -17.69 -1.86
C LYS A 42 14.88 -19.16 -2.33
N GLU A 43 14.55 -20.10 -1.46
CA GLU A 43 14.49 -21.54 -1.78
C GLU A 43 13.06 -22.03 -2.10
N SER A 44 12.10 -21.13 -2.30
CA SER A 44 10.73 -21.50 -2.64
C SER A 44 10.38 -21.14 -4.08
N THR A 45 9.70 -22.03 -4.79
CA THR A 45 9.17 -21.76 -6.14
C THR A 45 8.32 -20.48 -6.18
N ARG A 46 7.66 -20.13 -5.07
CA ARG A 46 6.88 -18.90 -4.94
C ARG A 46 7.78 -17.68 -5.00
N SER A 47 8.87 -17.65 -4.22
CA SER A 47 9.84 -16.57 -4.23
C SER A 47 10.51 -16.42 -5.60
N GLU A 48 10.89 -17.53 -6.24
CA GLU A 48 11.47 -17.52 -7.59
C GLU A 48 10.53 -16.90 -8.62
N ASN A 49 9.24 -17.25 -8.60
CA ASN A 49 8.24 -16.69 -9.50
C ASN A 49 8.02 -15.19 -9.26
N TRP A 50 8.02 -14.75 -8.01
CA TRP A 50 7.86 -13.33 -7.69
C TRP A 50 9.11 -12.52 -8.05
N MET A 51 10.31 -13.07 -7.83
CA MET A 51 11.54 -12.43 -8.30
C MET A 51 11.55 -12.30 -9.82
N ALA A 52 11.13 -13.33 -10.57
CA ALA A 52 11.02 -13.25 -12.02
C ALA A 52 10.06 -12.12 -12.48
N PHE A 53 8.97 -11.88 -11.74
CA PHE A 53 8.10 -10.71 -11.99
C PHE A 53 8.86 -9.40 -11.78
N PHE A 54 9.59 -9.23 -10.67
CA PHE A 54 10.35 -8.00 -10.41
C PHE A 54 11.49 -7.79 -11.40
N GLU A 55 12.18 -8.85 -11.82
CA GLU A 55 13.19 -8.80 -12.89
C GLU A 55 12.56 -8.38 -14.22
N GLN A 56 11.39 -8.90 -14.54
CA GLN A 56 10.65 -8.55 -15.76
C GLN A 56 10.24 -7.07 -15.76
N VAL A 57 9.61 -6.54 -14.69
CA VAL A 57 9.22 -5.12 -14.65
C VAL A 57 10.43 -4.20 -14.57
N SER A 58 11.52 -4.60 -13.91
CA SER A 58 12.79 -3.88 -13.90
C SER A 58 13.38 -3.73 -15.30
N SER A 59 13.22 -4.75 -16.16
CA SER A 59 13.68 -4.68 -17.56
C SER A 59 12.78 -3.87 -18.47
N GLU A 60 11.48 -3.81 -18.19
CA GLU A 60 10.46 -3.12 -19.00
C GLU A 60 10.40 -1.60 -18.73
N PHE A 61 10.72 -1.16 -17.51
CA PHE A 61 10.59 0.23 -17.10
C PHE A 61 11.93 0.81 -16.65
N LYS A 62 12.17 2.07 -16.99
CA LYS A 62 13.38 2.78 -16.57
C LYS A 62 13.46 2.93 -15.05
N ASN A 63 12.33 3.16 -14.42
CA ASN A 63 12.19 3.23 -12.97
C ASN A 63 10.89 2.53 -12.53
N VAL A 64 10.89 1.98 -11.33
CA VAL A 64 9.69 1.41 -10.68
C VAL A 64 9.60 1.99 -9.27
N ILE A 65 8.49 2.61 -8.92
CA ILE A 65 8.16 2.95 -7.53
C ILE A 65 7.29 1.83 -6.99
N TYR A 66 7.72 1.21 -5.89
CA TYR A 66 6.96 0.17 -5.21
C TYR A 66 6.70 0.59 -3.76
N ILE A 67 5.42 0.72 -3.39
CA ILE A 67 4.99 0.89 -2.01
C ILE A 67 4.31 -0.37 -1.49
N MET A 68 4.33 -0.55 -0.19
CA MET A 68 3.58 -1.63 0.45
C MET A 68 2.08 -1.30 0.51
N GLY A 69 1.23 -2.35 0.42
CA GLY A 69 -0.13 -2.32 0.94
C GLY A 69 -0.21 -3.07 2.27
N ASN A 70 -1.38 -3.58 2.63
CA ASN A 70 -1.53 -4.39 3.84
C ASN A 70 -1.06 -5.84 3.63
N HIS A 71 -1.17 -6.40 2.43
CA HIS A 71 -0.76 -7.79 2.14
C HIS A 71 0.75 -8.00 2.21
N GLU A 72 1.59 -7.02 1.96
CA GLU A 72 3.03 -7.15 2.15
C GLU A 72 3.40 -7.55 3.57
N HIS A 73 2.57 -7.20 4.56
CA HIS A 73 2.78 -7.52 5.97
C HIS A 73 2.15 -8.85 6.41
N TYR A 74 1.32 -9.49 5.57
CA TYR A 74 0.53 -10.67 5.97
C TYR A 74 1.40 -11.84 6.43
N HIS A 75 0.99 -12.44 7.57
CA HIS A 75 1.71 -13.50 8.25
C HIS A 75 3.17 -13.15 8.61
N GLY A 76 3.54 -11.90 8.48
CA GLY A 76 4.85 -11.32 8.74
C GLY A 76 4.82 -10.34 9.91
N ASP A 77 5.81 -9.46 9.89
CA ASP A 77 6.05 -8.48 10.94
C ASP A 77 6.06 -7.08 10.32
N PHE A 78 5.11 -6.24 10.71
CA PHE A 78 4.98 -4.86 10.23
C PHE A 78 6.31 -4.10 10.33
N ALA A 79 7.01 -4.24 11.46
CA ALA A 79 8.28 -3.56 11.70
C ALA A 79 9.43 -4.01 10.78
N LYS A 80 9.27 -5.13 10.04
CA LYS A 80 10.35 -5.73 9.23
C LYS A 80 10.06 -5.79 7.73
N SER A 81 8.80 -5.72 7.33
CA SER A 81 8.42 -5.96 5.92
C SER A 81 9.11 -5.01 4.96
N TYR A 82 9.29 -3.74 5.33
CA TYR A 82 9.99 -2.76 4.50
C TYR A 82 11.45 -3.15 4.23
N GLU A 83 12.21 -3.46 5.30
CA GLU A 83 13.60 -3.90 5.18
C GLU A 83 13.72 -5.21 4.41
N GLN A 84 12.76 -6.13 4.57
CA GLN A 84 12.71 -7.38 3.83
C GLN A 84 12.57 -7.16 2.33
N LEU A 85 11.68 -6.27 1.90
CA LEU A 85 11.52 -5.92 0.48
C LEU A 85 12.75 -5.23 -0.08
N GLN A 86 13.33 -4.26 0.64
CA GLN A 86 14.57 -3.60 0.23
C GLN A 86 15.71 -4.61 0.06
N PHE A 87 15.85 -5.55 1.00
CA PHE A 87 16.87 -6.59 0.91
C PHE A 87 16.65 -7.55 -0.26
N ALA A 88 15.41 -7.99 -0.47
CA ALA A 88 15.08 -8.93 -1.55
C ALA A 88 15.32 -8.33 -2.95
N LEU A 89 15.04 -7.04 -3.11
CA LEU A 89 15.10 -6.32 -4.38
C LEU A 89 16.39 -5.50 -4.58
N ALA A 90 17.39 -5.65 -3.71
CA ALA A 90 18.64 -4.87 -3.72
C ALA A 90 19.44 -5.00 -5.04
N ASP A 91 19.32 -6.12 -5.74
CA ASP A 91 19.98 -6.35 -7.02
C ASP A 91 19.26 -5.71 -8.23
N LEU A 92 18.10 -5.07 -8.01
CA LEU A 92 17.30 -4.36 -9.01
C LEU A 92 17.25 -2.85 -8.68
N PRO A 93 18.33 -2.09 -8.96
CA PRO A 93 18.53 -0.74 -8.43
C PRO A 93 17.56 0.31 -8.99
N ASN A 94 16.82 0.01 -10.05
CA ASN A 94 15.75 0.86 -10.58
C ASN A 94 14.37 0.59 -9.97
N ILE A 95 14.25 -0.37 -9.03
CA ILE A 95 13.07 -0.55 -8.20
C ILE A 95 13.28 0.19 -6.88
N HIS A 96 12.53 1.26 -6.70
CA HIS A 96 12.54 2.09 -5.51
C HIS A 96 11.43 1.63 -4.57
N VAL A 97 11.78 0.78 -3.59
CA VAL A 97 10.85 0.41 -2.51
C VAL A 97 10.78 1.59 -1.55
N MET A 98 9.59 2.16 -1.37
CA MET A 98 9.40 3.41 -0.63
C MET A 98 8.32 3.27 0.45
N GLU A 99 8.59 3.80 1.64
CA GLU A 99 7.62 3.91 2.74
C GLU A 99 7.84 5.21 3.51
N LYS A 100 6.91 6.14 3.36
CA LYS A 100 7.01 7.52 3.87
C LYS A 100 8.30 8.23 3.40
N GLU A 101 8.50 8.21 2.10
CA GLU A 101 9.64 8.81 1.41
C GLU A 101 9.19 9.61 0.19
N PHE A 102 10.08 10.39 -0.38
CA PHE A 102 9.85 11.05 -1.66
C PHE A 102 11.07 10.94 -2.57
N ILE A 103 10.82 10.96 -3.89
CA ILE A 103 11.84 10.93 -4.94
C ILE A 103 11.39 11.82 -6.10
N SER A 104 12.33 12.48 -6.77
CA SER A 104 12.01 13.33 -7.91
C SER A 104 12.61 12.78 -9.20
N PHE A 105 11.81 12.76 -10.26
CA PHE A 105 12.22 12.46 -11.62
C PHE A 105 11.85 13.64 -12.52
N GLY A 106 12.85 14.37 -13.01
CA GLY A 106 12.64 15.60 -13.78
C GLY A 106 11.93 16.69 -12.95
N ASP A 107 10.78 17.14 -13.42
CA ASP A 107 9.93 18.19 -12.80
C ASP A 107 8.76 17.59 -11.95
N VAL A 108 8.80 16.31 -11.65
CA VAL A 108 7.76 15.61 -10.89
C VAL A 108 8.36 14.99 -9.64
N THR A 109 7.76 15.29 -8.49
CA THR A 109 8.10 14.68 -7.19
C THR A 109 7.03 13.68 -6.77
N PHE A 110 7.47 12.46 -6.49
CA PHE A 110 6.62 11.36 -6.02
C PHE A 110 6.76 11.23 -4.50
N VAL A 111 5.65 11.33 -3.77
CA VAL A 111 5.59 11.11 -2.31
C VAL A 111 4.87 9.79 -2.08
N ALA A 112 5.55 8.82 -1.50
CA ALA A 112 5.14 7.43 -1.55
C ALA A 112 5.13 6.74 -0.18
N GLY A 113 4.10 5.93 0.08
CA GLY A 113 3.93 5.11 1.28
C GLY A 113 2.52 4.55 1.39
N THR A 114 2.32 3.57 2.26
CA THR A 114 1.07 2.80 2.38
C THR A 114 -0.17 3.65 2.60
N LEU A 115 -0.04 4.79 3.23
CA LEU A 115 -1.08 5.73 3.69
C LEU A 115 -1.88 5.23 4.90
N TRP A 116 -2.32 3.95 4.93
CA TRP A 116 -3.28 3.46 5.91
C TRP A 116 -4.53 4.36 6.00
N THR A 117 -5.28 4.29 7.11
CA THR A 117 -6.51 5.07 7.26
C THR A 117 -6.62 5.76 8.61
N ASP A 118 -7.49 6.78 8.68
CA ASP A 118 -7.81 7.52 9.91
C ASP A 118 -8.93 6.84 10.74
N MET A 119 -9.40 5.67 10.33
CA MET A 119 -10.48 4.93 11.01
C MET A 119 -11.73 5.80 11.27
N ASN A 120 -12.23 6.46 10.22
CA ASN A 120 -13.33 7.42 10.31
C ASN A 120 -13.03 8.55 11.31
N LYS A 121 -11.84 9.15 11.23
CA LYS A 121 -11.35 10.21 12.15
C LYS A 121 -11.25 9.70 13.60
N GLU A 122 -10.66 8.52 13.75
CA GLU A 122 -10.46 7.86 15.06
C GLU A 122 -11.77 7.55 15.80
N ASP A 123 -12.84 7.23 15.05
CA ASP A 123 -14.11 6.87 15.68
C ASP A 123 -13.94 5.62 16.59
N PRO A 124 -14.26 5.71 17.89
CA PRO A 124 -14.04 4.61 18.82
C PRO A 124 -14.79 3.32 18.45
N SER A 125 -15.95 3.42 17.83
CA SER A 125 -16.74 2.27 17.40
C SER A 125 -16.08 1.57 16.22
N THR A 126 -15.52 2.34 15.27
CA THR A 126 -14.74 1.84 14.15
C THR A 126 -13.47 1.14 14.63
N LEU A 127 -12.65 1.79 15.47
CA LEU A 127 -11.43 1.23 16.03
C LEU A 127 -11.66 -0.12 16.75
N TYR A 128 -12.72 -0.18 17.57
CA TYR A 128 -13.04 -1.39 18.31
C TYR A 128 -13.49 -2.53 17.39
N SER A 129 -14.39 -2.24 16.47
CA SER A 129 -15.04 -3.27 15.65
C SER A 129 -14.12 -3.81 14.54
N ILE A 130 -13.35 -2.94 13.90
CA ILE A 130 -12.44 -3.28 12.80
C ILE A 130 -11.37 -4.28 13.26
N LYS A 131 -10.91 -4.19 14.49
CA LYS A 131 -9.93 -5.11 15.07
C LYS A 131 -10.34 -6.58 14.99
N GLY A 132 -11.62 -6.86 15.10
CA GLY A 132 -12.16 -8.22 14.96
C GLY A 132 -12.56 -8.60 13.54
N TYR A 133 -12.73 -7.59 12.66
CA TYR A 133 -13.28 -7.75 11.32
C TYR A 133 -12.22 -7.96 10.26
N MET A 134 -11.16 -7.13 10.27
CA MET A 134 -10.10 -7.16 9.26
C MET A 134 -8.99 -8.16 9.63
N ASN A 135 -8.52 -8.87 8.61
CA ASN A 135 -7.39 -9.79 8.75
C ASN A 135 -6.10 -9.08 9.18
N ASP A 136 -5.90 -7.85 8.77
CA ASP A 136 -4.72 -7.02 9.08
C ASP A 136 -4.39 -7.05 10.58
N TYR A 137 -5.41 -6.90 11.42
CA TYR A 137 -5.27 -6.84 12.89
C TYR A 137 -5.23 -8.21 13.57
N ARG A 138 -5.37 -9.28 12.78
CA ARG A 138 -5.37 -10.68 13.27
C ARG A 138 -4.10 -11.42 12.90
N ILE A 139 -3.57 -11.17 11.69
CA ILE A 139 -2.48 -11.97 11.14
C ILE A 139 -1.16 -11.21 10.99
N ILE A 140 -1.15 -9.87 11.02
CA ILE A 140 0.08 -9.06 11.02
C ILE A 140 0.60 -8.95 12.45
N GLU A 141 1.89 -9.23 12.66
CA GLU A 141 2.60 -8.97 13.90
C GLU A 141 3.28 -7.60 13.84
N ASP A 142 3.51 -6.98 14.99
CA ASP A 142 4.30 -5.76 15.12
C ASP A 142 5.30 -5.92 16.26
N SER A 143 6.54 -6.27 15.94
CA SER A 143 7.61 -6.46 16.92
C SER A 143 8.18 -5.15 17.47
N SER A 144 7.76 -3.98 16.94
CA SER A 144 8.09 -2.70 17.56
C SER A 144 7.40 -2.53 18.93
N GLU A 145 6.34 -3.31 19.15
CA GLU A 145 5.61 -3.37 20.43
C GLU A 145 5.57 -4.80 20.97
N VAL A 146 5.59 -4.94 22.29
CA VAL A 146 5.53 -6.24 22.95
C VAL A 146 4.39 -6.31 23.95
N VAL A 147 3.75 -7.48 24.02
CA VAL A 147 2.73 -7.78 25.01
C VAL A 147 3.19 -8.86 25.97
N ASN A 148 2.97 -8.63 27.25
CA ASN A 148 3.21 -9.63 28.28
C ASN A 148 2.02 -10.57 28.39
N TYR A 149 2.27 -11.86 28.46
CA TYR A 149 1.23 -12.84 28.69
C TYR A 149 1.63 -13.86 29.75
N LYS A 150 0.63 -14.33 30.49
CA LYS A 150 0.81 -15.38 31.48
C LYS A 150 0.96 -16.72 30.77
N SER A 151 1.99 -17.47 31.15
CA SER A 151 2.26 -18.84 30.71
C SER A 151 2.43 -19.72 31.95
N PHE A 152 2.54 -21.02 31.77
CA PHE A 152 2.83 -21.97 32.85
C PHE A 152 4.08 -22.76 32.46
N ASP A 153 4.94 -23.05 33.42
CA ASP A 153 6.12 -23.91 33.24
C ASP A 153 5.74 -25.40 33.33
N GLU A 154 6.73 -26.29 33.26
CA GLU A 154 6.53 -27.74 33.33
C GLU A 154 6.00 -28.22 34.72
N GLU A 155 6.12 -27.39 35.76
CA GLU A 155 5.59 -27.63 37.10
C GLU A 155 4.26 -26.92 37.38
N ASP A 156 3.59 -26.40 36.30
CA ASP A 156 2.30 -25.71 36.38
C ASP A 156 2.38 -24.37 37.18
N LYS A 157 3.60 -23.80 37.34
CA LYS A 157 3.79 -22.51 37.97
C LYS A 157 3.63 -21.36 36.99
N PRO A 158 2.95 -20.26 37.38
CA PRO A 158 2.76 -19.14 36.51
C PRO A 158 4.10 -18.44 36.16
N THR A 159 4.36 -18.28 34.88
CA THR A 159 5.46 -17.52 34.33
C THR A 159 4.94 -16.38 33.46
N PHE A 160 5.74 -15.33 33.27
CA PHE A 160 5.42 -14.25 32.35
C PHE A 160 6.38 -14.31 31.17
N LYS A 161 5.82 -14.31 29.96
CA LYS A 161 6.55 -14.28 28.70
C LYS A 161 6.12 -13.07 27.89
N THR A 162 6.95 -12.68 26.95
CA THR A 162 6.66 -11.62 25.98
C THR A 162 6.48 -12.19 24.60
N ARG A 163 5.66 -11.54 23.79
CA ARG A 163 5.55 -11.80 22.35
C ARG A 163 5.34 -10.48 21.62
N PRO A 164 5.60 -10.39 20.31
CA PRO A 164 5.19 -9.25 19.51
C PRO A 164 3.70 -8.95 19.69
N ALA A 165 3.36 -7.67 19.68
CA ALA A 165 1.97 -7.26 19.57
C ALA A 165 1.41 -7.65 18.20
N LYS A 166 0.09 -7.57 18.04
CA LYS A 166 -0.52 -7.54 16.70
C LYS A 166 -0.57 -6.09 16.21
N PHE A 167 -0.42 -5.89 14.90
CA PHE A 167 -0.72 -4.62 14.27
C PHE A 167 -2.14 -4.18 14.67
N SER A 168 -2.35 -2.90 14.92
CA SER A 168 -3.61 -2.42 15.49
C SER A 168 -4.23 -1.29 14.67
N PRO A 169 -5.56 -1.08 14.78
CA PRO A 169 -6.20 0.08 14.16
C PRO A 169 -5.60 1.42 14.61
N GLU A 170 -5.19 1.51 15.89
CA GLU A 170 -4.52 2.69 16.44
C GLU A 170 -3.15 2.93 15.80
N LYS A 171 -2.41 1.85 15.52
CA LYS A 171 -1.14 1.92 14.79
C LYS A 171 -1.38 2.37 13.35
N SER A 172 -2.40 1.83 12.66
CA SER A 172 -2.83 2.27 11.33
C SER A 172 -3.08 3.79 11.30
N VAL A 173 -3.81 4.34 12.27
CA VAL A 173 -4.04 5.79 12.40
C VAL A 173 -2.73 6.56 12.59
N SER A 174 -1.80 6.05 13.41
CA SER A 174 -0.49 6.68 13.61
C SER A 174 0.32 6.76 12.32
N GLU A 175 0.36 5.65 11.55
CA GLU A 175 1.04 5.57 10.26
C GLU A 175 0.39 6.52 9.22
N HIS A 176 -0.94 6.58 9.20
CA HIS A 176 -1.70 7.52 8.37
C HIS A 176 -1.31 8.98 8.65
N LYS A 177 -1.30 9.38 9.92
CA LYS A 177 -0.90 10.73 10.32
C LYS A 177 0.53 11.07 9.92
N ALA A 178 1.44 10.10 10.07
CA ALA A 178 2.84 10.27 9.68
C ALA A 178 2.97 10.48 8.15
N MET A 179 2.22 9.72 7.35
CA MET A 179 2.22 9.88 5.89
C MET A 179 1.61 11.21 5.46
N LEU A 180 0.48 11.63 6.05
CA LEU A 180 -0.11 12.94 5.76
C LEU A 180 0.83 14.09 6.11
N LYS A 181 1.56 13.97 7.23
CA LYS A 181 2.55 14.97 7.60
C LYS A 181 3.66 15.08 6.56
N LEU A 182 4.17 13.97 6.06
CA LEU A 182 5.18 13.98 4.98
C LEU A 182 4.64 14.66 3.72
N ILE A 183 3.42 14.31 3.28
CA ILE A 183 2.80 14.92 2.10
C ILE A 183 2.70 16.44 2.29
N ASP A 184 2.26 16.90 3.47
CA ASP A 184 2.14 18.31 3.81
C ASP A 184 3.49 19.02 3.83
N ASP A 185 4.50 18.43 4.44
CA ASP A 185 5.87 18.95 4.50
C ASP A 185 6.47 19.10 3.09
N VAL A 186 6.28 18.10 2.21
CA VAL A 186 6.77 18.15 0.81
C VAL A 186 5.99 19.20 0.01
N CYS A 187 4.66 19.25 0.13
CA CYS A 187 3.85 20.26 -0.53
C CYS A 187 4.25 21.68 -0.11
N SER A 188 4.50 21.90 1.18
CA SER A 188 4.91 23.18 1.72
C SER A 188 6.32 23.58 1.31
N GLY A 189 7.24 22.60 1.25
CA GLY A 189 8.63 22.80 0.87
C GLY A 189 8.83 22.99 -0.64
N MET A 190 7.90 22.48 -1.46
CA MET A 190 7.97 22.46 -2.93
C MET A 190 6.69 23.01 -3.58
N PRO A 191 6.31 24.28 -3.33
CA PRO A 191 4.99 24.80 -3.70
C PRO A 191 4.75 24.93 -5.22
N ASN A 192 5.81 24.92 -6.03
CA ASN A 192 5.74 25.07 -7.48
C ASN A 192 5.98 23.75 -8.23
N GLU A 193 6.29 22.65 -7.52
CA GLU A 193 6.53 21.35 -8.12
C GLU A 193 5.22 20.65 -8.45
N LYS A 194 5.27 19.75 -9.43
CA LYS A 194 4.20 18.79 -9.68
C LYS A 194 4.40 17.62 -8.74
N ILE A 195 3.41 17.36 -7.89
CA ILE A 195 3.47 16.28 -6.91
C ILE A 195 2.54 15.15 -7.34
N VAL A 196 3.05 13.93 -7.27
CA VAL A 196 2.28 12.69 -7.39
C VAL A 196 2.33 11.98 -6.03
N VAL A 197 1.18 11.73 -5.44
CA VAL A 197 1.09 10.94 -4.21
C VAL A 197 0.82 9.49 -4.59
N VAL A 198 1.64 8.58 -4.07
CA VAL A 198 1.50 7.15 -4.26
C VAL A 198 1.09 6.53 -2.93
N GLY A 199 -0.19 6.18 -2.81
CA GLY A 199 -0.78 5.54 -1.64
C GLY A 199 -1.32 4.14 -1.97
N HIS A 200 -1.74 3.40 -0.93
CA HIS A 200 -2.44 2.12 -1.10
C HIS A 200 -3.91 2.24 -0.66
N HIS A 201 -4.19 2.76 0.53
CA HIS A 201 -5.56 2.99 0.96
C HIS A 201 -6.19 4.20 0.25
N ALA A 202 -7.50 4.16 0.05
CA ALA A 202 -8.20 5.18 -0.73
C ALA A 202 -8.22 6.53 -0.01
N PRO A 203 -7.92 7.65 -0.72
CA PRO A 203 -7.85 8.99 -0.12
C PRO A 203 -9.20 9.70 -0.04
N SER A 204 -10.27 9.12 -0.57
CA SER A 204 -11.58 9.77 -0.63
C SER A 204 -12.72 8.76 -0.58
N LYS A 205 -13.85 9.17 -0.03
CA LYS A 205 -15.10 8.40 -0.08
C LYS A 205 -15.61 8.16 -1.50
N LEU A 206 -15.19 8.96 -2.49
CA LEU A 206 -15.52 8.76 -3.90
C LEU A 206 -14.88 7.48 -4.48
N SER A 207 -13.88 6.91 -3.81
CA SER A 207 -13.29 5.61 -4.12
C SER A 207 -13.95 4.45 -3.37
N THR A 208 -15.20 4.60 -2.94
CA THR A 208 -16.01 3.52 -2.36
C THR A 208 -16.93 2.95 -3.44
N LYS A 209 -16.97 1.62 -3.61
CA LYS A 209 -17.94 0.98 -4.51
C LYS A 209 -19.37 1.29 -4.03
N PRO A 210 -20.33 1.60 -4.94
CA PRO A 210 -21.69 1.97 -4.54
C PRO A 210 -22.38 0.97 -3.61
N GLN A 211 -22.14 -0.31 -3.80
CA GLN A 211 -22.71 -1.37 -2.96
C GLN A 211 -22.22 -1.38 -1.51
N TYR A 212 -21.15 -0.67 -1.19
CA TYR A 212 -20.55 -0.58 0.15
C TYR A 212 -20.65 0.81 0.77
N GLU A 213 -21.36 1.76 0.14
CA GLU A 213 -21.47 3.13 0.64
C GLU A 213 -22.05 3.20 2.07
N ASP A 214 -22.99 2.31 2.37
CA ASP A 214 -23.67 2.26 3.67
C ASP A 214 -22.87 1.52 4.77
N ASP A 215 -21.79 0.83 4.41
CA ASP A 215 -20.92 0.11 5.36
C ASP A 215 -19.92 1.05 6.05
N VAL A 216 -20.43 2.11 6.68
CA VAL A 216 -19.64 3.22 7.21
C VAL A 216 -18.48 2.76 8.09
N MET A 217 -18.73 1.80 8.98
CA MET A 217 -17.72 1.28 9.90
C MET A 217 -16.59 0.56 9.16
N VAL A 218 -16.92 -0.36 8.25
CA VAL A 218 -15.94 -1.14 7.47
C VAL A 218 -15.15 -0.21 6.54
N ASN A 219 -15.82 0.75 5.92
CA ASN A 219 -15.19 1.75 5.07
C ASN A 219 -14.09 2.54 5.78
N GLY A 220 -14.15 2.68 7.11
CA GLY A 220 -13.08 3.30 7.90
C GLY A 220 -11.73 2.60 7.81
N ALA A 221 -11.69 1.29 7.47
CA ALA A 221 -10.45 0.56 7.21
C ALA A 221 -10.01 0.61 5.74
N TYR A 222 -10.88 1.02 4.82
CA TYR A 222 -10.58 1.06 3.39
C TYR A 222 -10.18 2.44 2.89
N ARG A 223 -10.68 3.50 3.53
CA ARG A 223 -10.48 4.86 3.08
C ARG A 223 -10.46 5.89 4.20
N SER A 224 -9.85 7.03 3.92
CA SER A 224 -10.04 8.29 4.66
C SER A 224 -10.67 9.33 3.74
N ASP A 225 -11.44 10.27 4.28
CA ASP A 225 -11.96 11.39 3.47
C ASP A 225 -10.99 12.58 3.55
N LEU A 226 -10.00 12.57 2.65
CA LEU A 226 -8.98 13.60 2.51
C LEU A 226 -9.35 14.66 1.47
N SER A 227 -10.63 14.79 1.11
CA SER A 227 -11.07 15.67 0.03
C SER A 227 -10.64 17.13 0.26
N GLU A 228 -10.83 17.68 1.46
CA GLU A 228 -10.37 19.03 1.79
C GLU A 228 -8.84 19.13 1.75
N PHE A 229 -8.13 18.15 2.32
CA PHE A 229 -6.67 18.11 2.32
C PHE A 229 -6.09 18.17 0.89
N ILE A 230 -6.70 17.44 -0.05
CA ILE A 230 -6.30 17.42 -1.46
C ILE A 230 -6.63 18.75 -2.15
N LEU A 231 -7.83 19.27 -1.95
CA LEU A 231 -8.27 20.54 -2.57
C LEU A 231 -7.41 21.73 -2.15
N ASP A 232 -6.90 21.75 -0.92
CA ASP A 232 -6.01 22.78 -0.40
C ASP A 232 -4.57 22.70 -0.96
N ARG A 233 -4.23 21.63 -1.71
CA ARG A 233 -2.88 21.37 -2.25
C ARG A 233 -2.89 21.16 -3.76
N PRO A 234 -3.16 22.21 -4.56
CA PRO A 234 -3.34 22.12 -6.01
C PRO A 234 -2.05 21.70 -6.76
N GLN A 235 -0.89 21.65 -6.12
CA GLN A 235 0.35 21.09 -6.63
C GLN A 235 0.31 19.56 -6.72
N ILE A 236 -0.56 18.87 -5.96
CA ILE A 236 -0.83 17.45 -6.14
C ILE A 236 -1.61 17.28 -7.45
N LYS A 237 -0.98 16.66 -8.46
CA LYS A 237 -1.56 16.47 -9.79
C LYS A 237 -2.23 15.12 -9.93
N VAL A 238 -1.63 14.09 -9.31
CA VAL A 238 -2.17 12.72 -9.31
C VAL A 238 -2.04 12.14 -7.91
N TRP A 239 -3.02 11.34 -7.54
CA TRP A 239 -2.99 10.48 -6.36
C TRP A 239 -3.36 9.07 -6.79
N THR A 240 -2.43 8.12 -6.68
CA THR A 240 -2.70 6.71 -6.96
C THR A 240 -3.05 5.97 -5.68
N HIS A 241 -3.91 4.96 -5.80
CA HIS A 241 -4.22 4.07 -4.68
C HIS A 241 -4.61 2.66 -5.17
N GLY A 242 -4.85 1.74 -4.25
CA GLY A 242 -5.33 0.38 -4.44
C GLY A 242 -6.42 0.01 -3.43
N HIS A 243 -6.30 -1.16 -2.83
CA HIS A 243 -7.04 -1.71 -1.69
C HIS A 243 -8.53 -1.99 -1.92
N THR A 244 -9.19 -1.19 -2.72
CA THR A 244 -10.65 -1.29 -2.94
C THR A 244 -11.04 -2.33 -3.99
N HIS A 245 -10.07 -2.92 -4.71
CA HIS A 245 -10.28 -3.86 -5.81
C HIS A 245 -11.35 -3.37 -6.81
N HIS A 246 -11.28 -2.08 -7.16
CA HIS A 246 -12.17 -1.48 -8.15
C HIS A 246 -11.47 -0.34 -8.87
N ASN A 247 -11.68 -0.27 -10.18
CA ASN A 247 -11.07 0.78 -10.99
C ASN A 247 -11.74 2.13 -10.69
N PHE A 248 -10.91 3.11 -10.32
CA PHE A 248 -11.34 4.50 -10.18
C PHE A 248 -10.44 5.41 -10.99
N ASP A 249 -11.05 6.37 -11.66
CA ASP A 249 -10.36 7.42 -12.39
C ASP A 249 -11.26 8.66 -12.42
N TYR A 250 -11.00 9.62 -11.56
CA TYR A 250 -11.81 10.82 -11.41
C TYR A 250 -10.99 12.02 -10.98
N MET A 251 -11.56 13.21 -11.16
CA MET A 251 -10.95 14.46 -10.70
C MET A 251 -11.53 14.89 -9.34
N LEU A 252 -10.63 15.25 -8.41
CA LEU A 252 -10.96 15.94 -7.17
C LEU A 252 -10.25 17.31 -7.20
N GLY A 253 -11.00 18.34 -7.56
CA GLY A 253 -10.41 19.64 -7.91
C GLY A 253 -9.46 19.52 -9.11
N SER A 254 -8.18 19.85 -8.92
CA SER A 254 -7.12 19.73 -9.93
C SER A 254 -6.33 18.41 -9.85
N THR A 255 -6.65 17.55 -8.89
CA THR A 255 -5.96 16.27 -8.65
C THR A 255 -6.72 15.13 -9.31
N ARG A 256 -6.04 14.33 -10.15
CA ARG A 256 -6.60 13.09 -10.69
C ARG A 256 -6.36 11.95 -9.70
N ILE A 257 -7.43 11.28 -9.28
CA ILE A 257 -7.37 10.09 -8.41
C ILE A 257 -7.46 8.85 -9.28
N VAL A 258 -6.49 7.95 -9.14
CA VAL A 258 -6.37 6.75 -10.00
C VAL A 258 -6.20 5.51 -9.15
N CYS A 259 -7.04 4.51 -9.40
CA CYS A 259 -6.93 3.17 -8.82
C CYS A 259 -7.08 2.14 -9.94
N ASN A 260 -6.07 1.31 -10.14
CA ASN A 260 -6.04 0.28 -11.19
C ASN A 260 -5.60 -1.07 -10.61
N PRO A 261 -6.49 -1.74 -9.84
CA PRO A 261 -6.19 -3.01 -9.22
C PRO A 261 -6.39 -4.17 -10.19
N ARG A 262 -5.52 -5.20 -10.11
CA ARG A 262 -5.79 -6.50 -10.71
C ARG A 262 -6.91 -7.24 -9.95
N GLY A 263 -6.78 -7.30 -8.63
CA GLY A 263 -7.63 -8.11 -7.77
C GLY A 263 -7.25 -9.60 -7.78
N TYR A 264 -8.05 -10.42 -7.10
CA TYR A 264 -7.80 -11.85 -6.94
C TYR A 264 -8.14 -12.63 -8.20
N ILE A 265 -7.11 -13.18 -8.88
CA ILE A 265 -7.31 -14.07 -10.04
C ILE A 265 -8.15 -15.29 -9.64
N ASN A 266 -9.06 -15.71 -10.50
CA ASN A 266 -10.06 -16.76 -10.31
C ASN A 266 -11.21 -16.43 -9.33
N TYR A 267 -11.19 -15.28 -8.68
CA TYR A 267 -12.25 -14.84 -7.75
C TYR A 267 -12.93 -13.56 -8.20
N GLU A 268 -12.21 -12.68 -8.88
CA GLU A 268 -12.70 -11.37 -9.33
C GLU A 268 -12.55 -11.27 -10.85
N GLY A 269 -13.68 -11.10 -11.56
CA GLY A 269 -13.70 -11.12 -13.04
C GLY A 269 -12.83 -10.05 -13.70
N GLN A 270 -12.56 -8.94 -13.03
CA GLN A 270 -11.67 -7.88 -13.52
C GLN A 270 -10.21 -8.35 -13.68
N ALA A 271 -9.80 -9.37 -12.92
CA ALA A 271 -8.42 -9.85 -12.94
C ALA A 271 -8.02 -10.44 -14.31
N ASP A 272 -8.96 -11.02 -15.03
CA ASP A 272 -8.74 -11.64 -16.35
C ASP A 272 -8.59 -10.57 -17.47
N GLU A 273 -9.17 -9.38 -17.27
CA GLU A 273 -9.14 -8.26 -18.22
C GLU A 273 -8.11 -7.19 -17.84
N PHE A 274 -7.34 -7.42 -16.79
CA PHE A 274 -6.41 -6.46 -16.23
C PHE A 274 -5.38 -5.97 -17.25
N LYS A 275 -5.18 -4.65 -17.28
CA LYS A 275 -4.16 -3.96 -18.08
C LYS A 275 -3.60 -2.80 -17.31
N LEU A 276 -2.35 -2.43 -17.62
CA LEU A 276 -1.76 -1.20 -17.09
C LEU A 276 -2.58 0.03 -17.49
N GLN A 277 -2.79 0.93 -16.55
CA GLN A 277 -3.34 2.26 -16.81
C GLN A 277 -2.20 3.26 -16.95
N TYR A 278 -2.24 4.09 -17.99
CA TYR A 278 -1.21 5.09 -18.22
C TYR A 278 -1.73 6.49 -17.85
N VAL A 279 -0.85 7.26 -17.23
CA VAL A 279 -1.15 8.60 -16.72
C VAL A 279 -0.05 9.56 -17.17
N GLU A 280 -0.42 10.79 -17.51
CA GLU A 280 0.49 11.89 -17.81
C GLU A 280 0.35 13.04 -16.82
N VAL A 281 1.49 13.62 -16.43
CA VAL A 281 1.60 14.76 -15.49
C VAL A 281 2.50 15.86 -16.08
#